data_dc10b928e2baf6ded1473af4b320185f
#
_entry.id   dc10b928e2baf6ded1473af4b320185f
#
_cell.length_a   1.000
_cell.length_b   1.000
_cell.length_c   1.000
_cell.angle_alpha   90.00
_cell.angle_beta   90.00
_cell.angle_gamma   90.00
#
_symmetry.space_group_name_H-M   'P 1'
#
loop_
_entity.id
_entity.type
_entity.pdbx_description
1 polymer ?
#
loop_
_entity_poly.entity_id
_entity_poly.type
_entity_poly.pdbx_seq_one_letter_code
_entity_poly.pdbx_strand_id
1 'polypeptide(L)'
;MPISEEEQKFLNYLEKLIGLSIPEVSDLQSYTFGYTVDNNHVDGLSLFSCGLTIIPEKITTLPFLKKILVRGNKLKVIPEELCFISSLDTLDLSENRLVKLPKAIYSLSSLKELHLETNLLTELPDTISSLSSLTLLDLSENSLHKIPETIGALENLKSLDLSHNKINELPDSISNLKSLKLLYLGSNMLNSLPESIGSLSSLKRLNLRNNQLTKLPNSIGNLSALSSLFLKSNNLTYLPDSLCNLKNLKYLGIMSNKLPLLPETIGSLKSLENLNVSSNYLTELPKSINSLEALLKLEITNNQLIELPDIGNLRSIISFKLDRNMLKSLPESICNLKTLESLKIDRNELEELPDSIGELSSLKELDLYDNKLKKLPDSLGNLNALEVLDLSKNHLMVLPESIGSLTSLKELDLSNNKLTHLIPSIGNLPLLKNLILGFNRLETIPNSIGSLSTLENLDLGKNSINQVPASIGSLKSLKRLYLYYNSLKEIPSTIGELENLKYLYLGNNELTHIPNSIGKLKSLKYLFLRTNFIINIPESIEYLSSLQYLNIERNNLKKFPASLEKLEAREVKIFK
;
A
#
# COMPACT_ATOMS: atom_id res chain seq x y z
N MET A 1 -15.17 35.89 -34.10
CA MET A 1 -14.75 36.10 -35.49
C MET A 1 -13.74 35.03 -35.84
N PRO A 2 -13.59 34.59 -37.08
CA PRO A 2 -12.63 33.57 -37.45
C PRO A 2 -11.19 34.07 -37.22
N ILE A 3 -10.25 33.13 -36.99
CA ILE A 3 -8.82 33.37 -36.94
C ILE A 3 -8.30 33.90 -38.27
N SER A 4 -7.07 34.42 -38.33
CA SER A 4 -6.51 34.94 -39.57
C SER A 4 -6.33 33.87 -40.64
N GLU A 5 -6.34 34.29 -41.94
CA GLU A 5 -6.14 33.34 -43.04
C GLU A 5 -4.81 32.60 -42.99
N GLU A 6 -3.77 33.26 -42.51
CA GLU A 6 -2.42 32.68 -42.35
C GLU A 6 -2.40 31.61 -41.25
N GLU A 7 -3.01 31.88 -40.10
CA GLU A 7 -3.14 30.92 -39.02
C GLU A 7 -3.94 29.70 -39.47
N GLN A 8 -5.09 29.89 -40.19
CA GLN A 8 -5.86 28.78 -40.71
C GLN A 8 -5.08 27.96 -41.74
N LYS A 9 -4.29 28.57 -42.60
CA LYS A 9 -3.42 27.85 -43.55
C LYS A 9 -2.39 27.01 -42.84
N PHE A 10 -1.83 27.52 -41.73
CA PHE A 10 -0.87 26.77 -40.95
C PHE A 10 -1.52 25.61 -40.20
N LEU A 11 -2.71 25.77 -39.59
CA LEU A 11 -3.45 24.67 -38.98
C LEU A 11 -3.76 23.59 -40.02
N ASN A 12 -4.26 23.93 -41.20
CA ASN A 12 -4.52 22.99 -42.30
C ASN A 12 -3.22 22.27 -42.76
N TYR A 13 -2.06 22.92 -42.68
CA TYR A 13 -0.78 22.28 -42.96
C TYR A 13 -0.43 21.26 -41.87
N LEU A 14 -0.63 21.61 -40.58
CA LEU A 14 -0.43 20.68 -39.46
C LEU A 14 -1.33 19.47 -39.56
N GLU A 15 -2.63 19.65 -39.87
CA GLU A 15 -3.59 18.56 -40.09
C GLU A 15 -3.10 17.55 -41.13
N LYS A 16 -2.57 18.06 -42.26
CA LYS A 16 -1.98 17.21 -43.32
C LYS A 16 -0.73 16.48 -42.83
N LEU A 17 0.10 17.14 -42.00
CA LEU A 17 1.32 16.55 -41.46
C LEU A 17 1.02 15.42 -40.50
N ILE A 18 0.00 15.56 -39.63
CA ILE A 18 -0.34 14.58 -38.60
C ILE A 18 -1.40 13.57 -39.06
N GLY A 19 -2.11 13.87 -40.15
CA GLY A 19 -3.19 13.03 -40.68
C GLY A 19 -4.49 13.09 -39.86
N LEU A 20 -4.69 14.11 -39.02
CA LEU A 20 -5.82 14.28 -38.11
C LEU A 20 -6.32 15.74 -38.20
N SER A 21 -7.63 15.93 -38.09
CA SER A 21 -8.22 17.27 -37.97
C SER A 21 -8.00 17.81 -36.56
N ILE A 22 -7.58 19.06 -36.44
CA ILE A 22 -7.27 19.73 -35.16
C ILE A 22 -8.49 20.54 -34.74
N PRO A 23 -9.27 20.09 -33.73
CA PRO A 23 -10.46 20.80 -33.29
C PRO A 23 -10.15 22.05 -32.49
N GLU A 24 -10.97 23.08 -32.60
CA GLU A 24 -11.03 24.16 -31.64
C GLU A 24 -11.63 23.63 -30.32
N VAL A 25 -10.98 23.95 -29.21
CA VAL A 25 -11.37 23.51 -27.86
C VAL A 25 -11.45 24.71 -26.91
N SER A 26 -12.19 24.56 -25.82
CA SER A 26 -12.38 25.66 -24.85
C SER A 26 -11.18 25.87 -23.91
N ASP A 27 -10.38 24.82 -23.68
CA ASP A 27 -9.18 24.86 -22.81
C ASP A 27 -8.20 23.76 -23.22
N LEU A 28 -6.92 23.99 -22.94
CA LEU A 28 -5.84 23.03 -23.18
C LEU A 28 -5.25 22.57 -21.86
N GLN A 29 -5.36 21.28 -21.61
CA GLN A 29 -4.71 20.55 -20.52
C GLN A 29 -3.71 19.54 -21.11
N SER A 30 -2.85 18.96 -20.28
CA SER A 30 -1.72 18.10 -20.71
C SER A 30 -2.03 17.01 -21.73
N TYR A 31 -3.27 16.50 -21.76
CA TYR A 31 -3.71 15.42 -22.67
C TYR A 31 -4.79 15.86 -23.65
N THR A 32 -5.05 17.17 -23.74
CA THR A 32 -6.01 17.70 -24.71
C THR A 32 -5.35 17.74 -26.09
N PHE A 33 -6.10 17.44 -27.14
CA PHE A 33 -5.69 17.61 -28.53
C PHE A 33 -6.58 18.67 -29.17
N GLY A 34 -5.97 19.71 -29.76
CA GLY A 34 -6.71 20.81 -30.37
C GLY A 34 -6.01 22.15 -30.28
N TYR A 35 -6.74 23.22 -30.55
CA TYR A 35 -6.26 24.59 -30.38
C TYR A 35 -7.31 25.46 -29.67
N THR A 36 -6.83 26.53 -29.02
CA THR A 36 -7.68 27.56 -28.40
C THR A 36 -7.52 28.87 -29.13
N VAL A 37 -8.54 29.71 -29.03
CA VAL A 37 -8.59 31.05 -29.69
C VAL A 37 -8.89 32.12 -28.64
N ASP A 38 -8.06 33.17 -28.62
CA ASP A 38 -8.29 34.37 -27.84
C ASP A 38 -8.17 35.59 -28.77
N ASN A 39 -9.12 36.55 -28.71
CA ASN A 39 -9.14 37.76 -29.54
C ASN A 39 -8.94 37.50 -31.03
N ASN A 40 -9.53 36.45 -31.60
CA ASN A 40 -9.43 36.00 -33.00
C ASN A 40 -8.04 35.50 -33.43
N HIS A 41 -7.22 35.09 -32.51
CA HIS A 41 -5.92 34.50 -32.76
C HIS A 41 -5.78 33.19 -32.04
N VAL A 42 -5.04 32.24 -32.61
CA VAL A 42 -4.67 31.00 -31.93
C VAL A 42 -3.72 31.36 -30.79
N ASP A 43 -4.17 31.17 -29.55
CA ASP A 43 -3.39 31.44 -28.34
C ASP A 43 -2.88 30.17 -27.64
N GLY A 44 -3.40 29.01 -28.01
CA GLY A 44 -2.92 27.72 -27.54
C GLY A 44 -2.99 26.64 -28.61
N LEU A 45 -1.99 25.77 -28.65
CA LEU A 45 -1.91 24.63 -29.58
C LEU A 45 -1.43 23.40 -28.85
N SER A 46 -2.22 22.33 -28.92
CA SER A 46 -1.83 21.00 -28.43
C SER A 46 -1.87 19.95 -29.53
N LEU A 47 -0.73 19.32 -29.75
CA LEU A 47 -0.52 18.20 -30.65
C LEU A 47 -0.08 16.95 -29.85
N PHE A 48 -0.83 16.66 -28.79
CA PHE A 48 -0.57 15.53 -27.90
C PHE A 48 -0.58 14.20 -28.65
N SER A 49 0.50 13.43 -28.55
CA SER A 49 0.62 12.06 -29.06
C SER A 49 0.33 11.89 -30.57
N CYS A 50 0.69 12.88 -31.37
CA CYS A 50 0.49 12.89 -32.82
C CYS A 50 1.59 12.21 -33.63
N GLY A 51 2.60 11.64 -32.94
CA GLY A 51 3.75 10.99 -33.59
C GLY A 51 4.72 11.95 -34.28
N LEU A 52 4.67 13.26 -33.97
CA LEU A 52 5.53 14.28 -34.54
C LEU A 52 7.00 13.98 -34.31
N THR A 53 7.80 14.15 -35.39
CA THR A 53 9.27 14.05 -35.33
C THR A 53 9.97 15.40 -35.33
N ILE A 54 9.27 16.45 -35.79
CA ILE A 54 9.73 17.85 -35.80
C ILE A 54 8.52 18.77 -35.55
N ILE A 55 8.77 19.94 -34.99
CA ILE A 55 7.85 21.08 -35.00
C ILE A 55 8.20 21.90 -36.22
N PRO A 56 7.26 22.27 -37.11
CA PRO A 56 7.56 23.04 -38.30
C PRO A 56 8.04 24.46 -37.93
N GLU A 57 9.06 24.98 -38.65
CA GLU A 57 9.59 26.33 -38.46
C GLU A 57 8.52 27.42 -38.60
N LYS A 58 7.52 27.16 -39.48
CA LYS A 58 6.37 28.05 -39.68
C LYS A 58 5.45 28.18 -38.45
N ILE A 59 5.77 27.59 -37.33
CA ILE A 59 5.04 27.82 -36.06
C ILE A 59 4.97 29.30 -35.69
N THR A 60 5.90 30.10 -36.17
CA THR A 60 5.91 31.58 -36.01
C THR A 60 4.74 32.30 -36.70
N THR A 61 3.97 31.63 -37.57
CA THR A 61 2.72 32.16 -38.10
C THR A 61 1.61 32.26 -37.06
N LEU A 62 1.84 31.70 -35.86
CA LEU A 62 0.98 31.82 -34.68
C LEU A 62 1.65 32.73 -33.63
N PRO A 63 1.76 34.05 -33.85
CA PRO A 63 2.60 34.92 -33.03
C PRO A 63 2.04 35.20 -31.63
N PHE A 64 0.76 34.88 -31.40
CA PHE A 64 0.07 35.13 -30.13
C PHE A 64 -0.03 33.88 -29.23
N LEU A 65 0.66 32.79 -29.61
CA LEU A 65 0.67 31.56 -28.80
C LEU A 65 1.19 31.85 -27.39
N LYS A 66 0.38 31.47 -26.41
CA LYS A 66 0.72 31.44 -24.98
C LYS A 66 1.07 30.01 -24.53
N LYS A 67 0.42 28.99 -25.15
CA LYS A 67 0.62 27.57 -24.77
C LYS A 67 0.97 26.72 -25.98
N ILE A 68 2.04 25.93 -25.88
CA ILE A 68 2.40 24.87 -26.83
C ILE A 68 2.56 23.58 -26.06
N LEU A 69 1.71 22.58 -26.36
CA LEU A 69 1.72 21.27 -25.72
C LEU A 69 1.96 20.20 -26.79
N VAL A 70 3.17 19.66 -26.84
CA VAL A 70 3.58 18.63 -27.81
C VAL A 70 4.08 17.36 -27.11
N ARG A 71 3.50 17.06 -25.96
CA ARG A 71 3.77 15.86 -25.14
C ARG A 71 3.51 14.58 -25.93
N GLY A 72 4.29 13.53 -25.65
CA GLY A 72 4.05 12.17 -26.17
C GLY A 72 4.37 12.02 -27.65
N ASN A 73 5.35 12.77 -28.16
CA ASN A 73 5.76 12.73 -29.56
C ASN A 73 7.16 12.06 -29.75
N LYS A 74 7.77 12.27 -30.92
CA LYS A 74 9.07 11.68 -31.26
C LYS A 74 10.11 12.76 -31.57
N LEU A 75 9.94 13.95 -31.00
CA LEU A 75 10.81 15.10 -31.23
C LEU A 75 12.23 14.81 -30.74
N LYS A 76 13.23 15.02 -31.61
CA LYS A 76 14.64 14.94 -31.26
C LYS A 76 15.29 16.29 -31.08
N VAL A 77 14.73 17.29 -31.75
CA VAL A 77 15.17 18.68 -31.73
C VAL A 77 13.97 19.63 -31.74
N ILE A 78 14.18 20.83 -31.29
CA ILE A 78 13.20 21.94 -31.32
C ILE A 78 13.76 22.97 -32.28
N PRO A 79 12.95 23.51 -33.22
CA PRO A 79 13.38 24.55 -34.13
C PRO A 79 13.64 25.85 -33.35
N GLU A 80 14.65 26.62 -33.76
CA GLU A 80 14.97 27.92 -33.13
C GLU A 80 13.84 28.92 -33.30
N GLU A 81 13.06 28.81 -34.36
CA GLU A 81 11.92 29.67 -34.70
C GLU A 81 10.82 29.64 -33.63
N LEU A 82 10.61 28.51 -32.99
CA LEU A 82 9.68 28.40 -31.83
C LEU A 82 10.06 29.41 -30.73
N CYS A 83 11.34 29.65 -30.57
CA CYS A 83 11.87 30.49 -29.52
C CYS A 83 11.68 32.01 -29.80
N PHE A 84 11.19 32.39 -31.00
CA PHE A 84 10.82 33.78 -31.33
C PHE A 84 9.40 34.13 -30.90
N ILE A 85 8.61 33.18 -30.40
CA ILE A 85 7.24 33.40 -29.90
C ILE A 85 7.34 33.97 -28.47
N SER A 86 7.57 35.28 -28.35
CA SER A 86 7.81 35.95 -27.07
C SER A 86 6.61 35.94 -26.10
N SER A 87 5.40 35.67 -26.62
CA SER A 87 4.17 35.55 -25.83
C SER A 87 4.03 34.22 -25.07
N LEU A 88 4.92 33.25 -25.34
CA LEU A 88 4.81 31.89 -24.80
C LEU A 88 5.03 31.90 -23.29
N ASP A 89 4.04 31.39 -22.55
CA ASP A 89 4.09 31.22 -21.10
C ASP A 89 4.15 29.77 -20.65
N THR A 90 3.64 28.82 -21.46
CA THR A 90 3.66 27.39 -21.17
C THR A 90 4.20 26.60 -22.37
N LEU A 91 5.22 25.80 -22.14
CA LEU A 91 5.82 24.93 -23.13
C LEU A 91 5.93 23.50 -22.57
N ASP A 92 5.12 22.59 -23.11
CA ASP A 92 5.17 21.17 -22.77
C ASP A 92 5.79 20.34 -23.90
N LEU A 93 7.02 19.88 -23.63
CA LEU A 93 7.84 19.04 -24.51
C LEU A 93 8.05 17.64 -23.92
N SER A 94 7.29 17.28 -22.92
CA SER A 94 7.44 16.02 -22.19
C SER A 94 7.20 14.78 -23.07
N GLU A 95 7.69 13.63 -22.63
CA GLU A 95 7.58 12.36 -23.34
C GLU A 95 8.04 12.43 -24.81
N ASN A 96 9.22 13.00 -25.02
CA ASN A 96 9.85 13.11 -26.33
C ASN A 96 11.23 12.43 -26.36
N ARG A 97 12.08 12.77 -27.32
CA ARG A 97 13.42 12.20 -27.50
C ARG A 97 14.50 13.26 -27.56
N LEU A 98 14.28 14.38 -26.86
CA LEU A 98 15.19 15.52 -26.85
C LEU A 98 16.47 15.17 -26.12
N VAL A 99 17.62 15.32 -26.78
CA VAL A 99 18.96 15.13 -26.19
C VAL A 99 19.52 16.45 -25.66
N LYS A 100 19.13 17.57 -26.28
CA LYS A 100 19.51 18.94 -25.89
C LYS A 100 18.43 19.93 -26.30
N LEU A 101 18.43 21.08 -25.67
CA LEU A 101 17.59 22.24 -26.04
C LEU A 101 18.37 23.20 -26.96
N PRO A 102 17.71 23.89 -27.91
CA PRO A 102 18.34 24.93 -28.70
C PRO A 102 18.73 26.11 -27.79
N LYS A 103 19.83 26.77 -28.08
CA LYS A 103 20.28 27.95 -27.29
C LYS A 103 19.24 29.06 -27.26
N ALA A 104 18.49 29.23 -28.33
CA ALA A 104 17.44 30.22 -28.44
C ALA A 104 16.30 30.07 -27.45
N ILE A 105 16.06 28.84 -26.88
CA ILE A 105 14.95 28.61 -25.94
C ILE A 105 15.06 29.53 -24.70
N TYR A 106 16.27 29.92 -24.35
CA TYR A 106 16.55 30.76 -23.20
C TYR A 106 16.21 32.25 -23.43
N SER A 107 15.76 32.64 -24.66
CA SER A 107 15.21 33.97 -24.94
C SER A 107 13.72 34.11 -24.60
N LEU A 108 13.04 33.00 -24.27
CA LEU A 108 11.62 32.97 -23.88
C LEU A 108 11.42 33.52 -22.45
N SER A 109 11.71 34.79 -22.26
CA SER A 109 11.69 35.44 -20.93
C SER A 109 10.32 35.52 -20.27
N SER A 110 9.23 35.37 -21.05
CA SER A 110 7.84 35.28 -20.55
C SER A 110 7.44 33.91 -20.05
N LEU A 111 8.26 32.87 -20.29
CA LEU A 111 7.92 31.48 -20.01
C LEU A 111 7.79 31.25 -18.49
N LYS A 112 6.62 30.74 -18.07
CA LYS A 112 6.29 30.42 -16.66
C LYS A 112 6.38 28.95 -16.38
N GLU A 113 6.05 28.10 -17.34
CA GLU A 113 6.02 26.65 -17.18
C GLU A 113 6.78 25.97 -18.32
N LEU A 114 7.77 25.17 -17.95
CA LEU A 114 8.56 24.38 -18.89
C LEU A 114 8.54 22.92 -18.43
N HIS A 115 7.89 22.07 -19.23
CA HIS A 115 7.81 20.64 -19.01
C HIS A 115 8.72 19.92 -19.99
N LEU A 116 9.67 19.15 -19.46
CA LEU A 116 10.68 18.42 -20.20
C LEU A 116 10.83 16.98 -19.67
N GLU A 117 9.88 16.52 -18.84
CA GLU A 117 9.96 15.19 -18.25
C GLU A 117 9.96 14.10 -19.33
N THR A 118 10.61 12.98 -19.04
CA THR A 118 10.71 11.80 -19.93
C THR A 118 11.31 12.18 -21.31
N ASN A 119 12.55 12.65 -21.26
CA ASN A 119 13.38 12.96 -22.43
C ASN A 119 14.78 12.33 -22.28
N LEU A 120 15.73 12.71 -23.11
CA LEU A 120 17.10 12.19 -23.12
C LEU A 120 18.15 13.27 -22.78
N LEU A 121 17.74 14.30 -22.05
CA LEU A 121 18.63 15.43 -21.70
C LEU A 121 19.76 14.96 -20.78
N THR A 122 21.01 15.30 -21.11
CA THR A 122 22.19 14.94 -20.32
C THR A 122 22.78 16.09 -19.53
N GLU A 123 22.47 17.30 -19.91
CA GLU A 123 22.95 18.54 -19.28
C GLU A 123 21.90 19.66 -19.37
N LEU A 124 22.03 20.61 -18.48
CA LEU A 124 21.29 21.87 -18.48
C LEU A 124 22.34 23.00 -18.58
N PRO A 125 22.30 23.85 -19.60
CA PRO A 125 23.32 24.88 -19.78
C PRO A 125 23.12 26.09 -18.85
N ASP A 126 24.17 26.84 -18.64
CA ASP A 126 24.16 28.04 -17.77
C ASP A 126 23.14 29.11 -18.20
N THR A 127 22.79 29.14 -19.48
CA THR A 127 21.80 30.08 -20.03
C THR A 127 20.37 29.85 -19.51
N ILE A 128 20.11 28.76 -18.76
CA ILE A 128 18.82 28.51 -18.09
C ILE A 128 18.41 29.71 -17.21
N SER A 129 19.38 30.42 -16.66
CA SER A 129 19.18 31.65 -15.85
C SER A 129 18.36 32.74 -16.53
N SER A 130 18.33 32.76 -17.87
CA SER A 130 17.59 33.78 -18.64
C SER A 130 16.07 33.59 -18.58
N LEU A 131 15.58 32.39 -18.20
CA LEU A 131 14.14 32.10 -18.04
C LEU A 131 13.61 32.63 -16.69
N SER A 132 13.83 33.90 -16.41
CA SER A 132 13.58 34.49 -15.09
C SER A 132 12.13 34.51 -14.64
N SER A 133 11.16 34.33 -15.56
CA SER A 133 9.73 34.24 -15.24
C SER A 133 9.27 32.83 -14.82
N LEU A 134 10.15 31.82 -14.92
CA LEU A 134 9.75 30.44 -14.61
C LEU A 134 9.24 30.29 -13.16
N THR A 135 8.10 29.67 -13.07
CA THR A 135 7.47 29.22 -11.80
C THR A 135 7.46 27.71 -11.65
N LEU A 136 7.51 26.97 -12.76
CA LEU A 136 7.58 25.53 -12.81
C LEU A 136 8.62 25.07 -13.83
N LEU A 137 9.50 24.17 -13.40
CA LEU A 137 10.46 23.49 -14.24
C LEU A 137 10.43 21.99 -13.91
N ASP A 138 9.98 21.19 -14.87
CA ASP A 138 9.99 19.74 -14.77
C ASP A 138 11.05 19.16 -15.72
N LEU A 139 12.05 18.53 -15.15
CA LEU A 139 13.16 17.85 -15.81
C LEU A 139 13.25 16.38 -15.40
N SER A 140 12.19 15.85 -14.80
CA SER A 140 12.17 14.47 -14.31
C SER A 140 12.33 13.46 -15.46
N GLU A 141 12.77 12.24 -15.13
CA GLU A 141 12.97 11.16 -16.11
C GLU A 141 13.86 11.57 -17.30
N ASN A 142 15.03 12.10 -16.99
CA ASN A 142 16.07 12.44 -17.95
C ASN A 142 17.41 11.75 -17.59
N SER A 143 18.50 12.18 -18.17
CA SER A 143 19.86 11.67 -17.89
C SER A 143 20.81 12.74 -17.36
N LEU A 144 20.29 13.73 -16.64
CA LEU A 144 21.09 14.83 -16.10
C LEU A 144 22.08 14.34 -15.04
N HIS A 145 23.36 14.74 -15.15
CA HIS A 145 24.39 14.37 -14.17
C HIS A 145 24.67 15.48 -13.16
N LYS A 146 24.42 16.74 -13.55
CA LYS A 146 24.61 17.90 -12.70
C LYS A 146 23.62 19.02 -13.03
N ILE A 147 23.47 19.93 -12.11
CA ILE A 147 22.68 21.16 -12.25
C ILE A 147 23.65 22.34 -12.22
N PRO A 148 23.54 23.31 -13.15
CA PRO A 148 24.46 24.45 -13.20
C PRO A 148 24.21 25.41 -12.02
N GLU A 149 25.26 26.14 -11.60
CA GLU A 149 25.15 27.18 -10.56
C GLU A 149 24.16 28.29 -10.94
N THR A 150 23.98 28.54 -12.22
CA THR A 150 23.05 29.54 -12.72
C THR A 150 21.58 29.22 -12.47
N ILE A 151 21.24 27.99 -12.03
CA ILE A 151 19.86 27.63 -11.63
C ILE A 151 19.33 28.57 -10.53
N GLY A 152 20.22 29.04 -9.66
CA GLY A 152 19.87 29.96 -8.57
C GLY A 152 19.32 31.30 -8.99
N ALA A 153 19.44 31.68 -10.26
CA ALA A 153 18.87 32.92 -10.81
C ALA A 153 17.36 32.83 -11.09
N LEU A 154 16.76 31.61 -11.01
CA LEU A 154 15.33 31.41 -11.22
C LEU A 154 14.52 31.74 -9.95
N GLU A 155 14.62 32.96 -9.46
CA GLU A 155 14.09 33.41 -8.16
C GLU A 155 12.57 33.25 -8.02
N ASN A 156 11.83 33.21 -9.14
CA ASN A 156 10.38 33.06 -9.18
C ASN A 156 9.95 31.58 -9.13
N LEU A 157 10.89 30.62 -9.21
CA LEU A 157 10.60 29.20 -9.31
C LEU A 157 9.92 28.68 -8.03
N LYS A 158 8.75 28.05 -8.19
CA LYS A 158 7.92 27.49 -7.11
C LYS A 158 8.00 25.97 -7.07
N SER A 159 8.18 25.34 -8.22
CA SER A 159 8.29 23.88 -8.36
C SER A 159 9.46 23.52 -9.24
N LEU A 160 10.34 22.66 -8.73
CA LEU A 160 11.46 22.07 -9.45
C LEU A 160 11.41 20.56 -9.30
N ASP A 161 11.18 19.86 -10.40
CA ASP A 161 11.27 18.40 -10.44
C ASP A 161 12.52 17.97 -11.22
N LEU A 162 13.40 17.27 -10.53
CA LEU A 162 14.65 16.70 -11.03
C LEU A 162 14.70 15.20 -10.76
N SER A 163 13.57 14.59 -10.39
CA SER A 163 13.52 13.17 -10.05
C SER A 163 13.87 12.28 -11.26
N HIS A 164 14.31 11.05 -10.97
CA HIS A 164 14.70 10.09 -12.00
C HIS A 164 15.75 10.60 -12.97
N ASN A 165 16.87 11.10 -12.42
CA ASN A 165 18.04 11.54 -13.15
C ASN A 165 19.32 10.83 -12.61
N LYS A 166 20.49 11.33 -12.96
CA LYS A 166 21.79 10.80 -12.51
C LYS A 166 22.58 11.84 -11.69
N ILE A 167 21.88 12.78 -11.04
CA ILE A 167 22.47 13.89 -10.33
C ILE A 167 23.16 13.37 -9.07
N ASN A 168 24.44 13.69 -8.90
CA ASN A 168 25.25 13.27 -7.77
C ASN A 168 25.50 14.36 -6.73
N GLU A 169 25.32 15.64 -7.12
CA GLU A 169 25.47 16.81 -6.24
C GLU A 169 24.52 17.94 -6.64
N LEU A 170 24.22 18.83 -5.71
CA LEU A 170 23.47 20.06 -5.96
C LEU A 170 24.40 21.26 -5.81
N PRO A 171 24.24 22.29 -6.65
CA PRO A 171 25.01 23.53 -6.53
C PRO A 171 24.60 24.33 -5.28
N ASP A 172 25.52 25.08 -4.70
CA ASP A 172 25.22 25.93 -3.53
C ASP A 172 24.19 27.02 -3.85
N SER A 173 24.15 27.46 -5.10
CA SER A 173 23.19 28.47 -5.60
C SER A 173 21.73 27.99 -5.55
N ILE A 174 21.46 26.70 -5.35
CA ILE A 174 20.08 26.20 -5.12
C ILE A 174 19.39 26.99 -4.00
N SER A 175 20.16 27.47 -3.05
CA SER A 175 19.73 28.30 -1.92
C SER A 175 19.07 29.62 -2.30
N ASN A 176 19.31 30.12 -3.53
CA ASN A 176 18.77 31.36 -4.02
C ASN A 176 17.31 31.24 -4.49
N LEU A 177 16.80 30.04 -4.65
CA LEU A 177 15.42 29.78 -5.07
C LEU A 177 14.43 30.06 -3.91
N LYS A 178 14.37 31.32 -3.46
CA LYS A 178 13.60 31.69 -2.25
C LYS A 178 12.08 31.48 -2.37
N SER A 179 11.54 31.44 -3.59
CA SER A 179 10.13 31.17 -3.87
C SER A 179 9.80 29.68 -3.93
N LEU A 180 10.81 28.78 -3.88
CA LEU A 180 10.64 27.36 -4.11
C LEU A 180 9.82 26.71 -2.99
N LYS A 181 8.72 26.05 -3.39
CA LYS A 181 7.80 25.34 -2.48
C LYS A 181 7.94 23.82 -2.59
N LEU A 182 8.23 23.34 -3.79
CA LEU A 182 8.30 21.92 -4.11
C LEU A 182 9.64 21.61 -4.76
N LEU A 183 10.42 20.70 -4.14
CA LEU A 183 11.70 20.23 -4.69
C LEU A 183 11.68 18.70 -4.69
N TYR A 184 11.70 18.13 -5.91
CA TYR A 184 11.73 16.68 -6.11
C TYR A 184 13.09 16.27 -6.68
N LEU A 185 13.78 15.44 -5.94
CA LEU A 185 15.13 14.93 -6.22
C LEU A 185 15.18 13.40 -6.09
N GLY A 186 14.02 12.77 -6.06
CA GLY A 186 13.92 11.32 -5.89
C GLY A 186 14.55 10.54 -7.04
N SER A 187 15.11 9.37 -6.75
CA SER A 187 15.74 8.51 -7.77
C SER A 187 16.88 9.20 -8.52
N ASN A 188 17.86 9.65 -7.76
CA ASN A 188 19.12 10.24 -8.22
C ASN A 188 20.32 9.53 -7.55
N MET A 189 21.51 10.12 -7.65
CA MET A 189 22.76 9.57 -7.09
C MET A 189 23.35 10.50 -6.00
N LEU A 190 22.52 11.32 -5.35
CA LEU A 190 22.98 12.28 -4.34
C LEU A 190 23.58 11.55 -3.14
N ASN A 191 24.83 11.86 -2.80
CA ASN A 191 25.50 11.33 -1.62
C ASN A 191 25.46 12.30 -0.42
N SER A 192 25.23 13.59 -0.67
CA SER A 192 25.09 14.65 0.33
C SER A 192 24.19 15.77 -0.20
N LEU A 193 23.78 16.67 0.69
CA LEU A 193 23.15 17.94 0.36
C LEU A 193 24.07 19.07 0.83
N PRO A 194 24.11 20.22 0.11
CA PRO A 194 24.87 21.39 0.55
C PRO A 194 24.25 22.01 1.81
N GLU A 195 25.03 22.61 2.68
CA GLU A 195 24.52 23.35 3.85
C GLU A 195 23.64 24.55 3.43
N SER A 196 23.85 25.08 2.24
CA SER A 196 23.03 26.14 1.67
C SER A 196 21.56 25.78 1.49
N ILE A 197 21.19 24.46 1.43
CA ILE A 197 19.81 23.99 1.27
C ILE A 197 18.86 24.58 2.32
N GLY A 198 19.35 24.78 3.55
CA GLY A 198 18.58 25.32 4.67
C GLY A 198 18.08 26.76 4.46
N SER A 199 18.55 27.44 3.41
CA SER A 199 18.11 28.79 3.05
C SER A 199 16.80 28.83 2.23
N LEU A 200 16.24 27.68 1.86
CA LEU A 200 14.97 27.57 1.11
C LEU A 200 13.76 27.77 2.05
N SER A 201 13.59 28.98 2.54
CA SER A 201 12.62 29.31 3.60
C SER A 201 11.15 29.07 3.23
N SER A 202 10.82 29.03 1.93
CA SER A 202 9.46 28.77 1.41
C SER A 202 9.19 27.30 1.15
N LEU A 203 10.18 26.41 1.29
CA LEU A 203 10.08 25.01 0.89
C LEU A 203 9.10 24.24 1.78
N LYS A 204 8.06 23.68 1.15
CA LYS A 204 7.01 22.90 1.84
C LYS A 204 7.20 21.41 1.70
N ARG A 205 7.74 20.95 0.56
CA ARG A 205 7.96 19.53 0.28
C ARG A 205 9.35 19.31 -0.28
N LEU A 206 10.09 18.39 0.34
CA LEU A 206 11.40 17.93 -0.11
C LEU A 206 11.36 16.41 -0.29
N ASN A 207 11.52 15.95 -1.53
CA ASN A 207 11.57 14.54 -1.86
C ASN A 207 13.00 14.14 -2.27
N LEU A 208 13.61 13.30 -1.45
CA LEU A 208 14.98 12.77 -1.61
C LEU A 208 15.02 11.24 -1.65
N ARG A 209 13.87 10.59 -1.94
CA ARG A 209 13.79 9.13 -1.98
C ARG A 209 14.75 8.52 -2.99
N ASN A 210 15.20 7.29 -2.72
CA ASN A 210 16.05 6.54 -3.64
C ASN A 210 17.29 7.35 -4.07
N ASN A 211 18.11 7.74 -3.10
CA ASN A 211 19.41 8.36 -3.28
C ASN A 211 20.48 7.61 -2.48
N GLN A 212 21.65 8.18 -2.33
CA GLN A 212 22.79 7.57 -1.63
C GLN A 212 23.22 8.39 -0.40
N LEU A 213 22.31 9.21 0.15
CA LEU A 213 22.60 10.12 1.26
C LEU A 213 23.05 9.33 2.50
N THR A 214 24.21 9.69 3.05
CA THR A 214 24.74 9.11 4.28
C THR A 214 24.43 9.95 5.51
N LYS A 215 24.18 11.24 5.31
CA LYS A 215 23.83 12.23 6.34
C LYS A 215 22.97 13.36 5.73
N LEU A 216 22.30 14.11 6.59
CA LEU A 216 21.67 15.38 6.27
C LEU A 216 22.53 16.53 6.82
N PRO A 217 22.55 17.72 6.15
CA PRO A 217 23.24 18.89 6.69
C PRO A 217 22.52 19.44 7.92
N ASN A 218 23.24 20.07 8.83
CA ASN A 218 22.63 20.67 10.03
C ASN A 218 21.65 21.79 9.69
N SER A 219 21.83 22.46 8.58
CA SER A 219 20.93 23.50 8.09
C SER A 219 19.55 22.99 7.69
N ILE A 220 19.34 21.66 7.58
CA ILE A 220 18.01 21.09 7.27
C ILE A 220 16.93 21.59 8.23
N GLY A 221 17.29 21.82 9.49
CA GLY A 221 16.39 22.36 10.52
C GLY A 221 15.92 23.81 10.29
N ASN A 222 16.53 24.52 9.35
CA ASN A 222 16.18 25.89 9.02
C ASN A 222 15.03 26.00 8.01
N LEU A 223 14.60 24.88 7.42
CA LEU A 223 13.49 24.82 6.46
C LEU A 223 12.13 25.00 7.18
N SER A 224 11.91 26.17 7.73
CA SER A 224 10.81 26.46 8.66
C SER A 224 9.41 26.25 8.07
N ALA A 225 9.23 26.34 6.75
CA ALA A 225 7.96 26.07 6.07
C ALA A 225 7.75 24.59 5.71
N LEU A 226 8.75 23.72 5.96
CA LEU A 226 8.71 22.33 5.50
C LEU A 226 7.61 21.55 6.22
N SER A 227 6.69 20.98 5.43
CA SER A 227 5.60 20.14 5.92
C SER A 227 5.78 18.67 5.60
N SER A 228 6.59 18.35 4.58
CA SER A 228 6.80 16.95 4.18
C SER A 228 8.24 16.70 3.76
N LEU A 229 8.89 15.73 4.41
CA LEU A 229 10.25 15.29 4.12
C LEU A 229 10.26 13.80 3.82
N PHE A 230 10.74 13.44 2.62
CA PHE A 230 10.79 12.06 2.14
C PHE A 230 12.23 11.64 1.92
N LEU A 231 12.70 10.69 2.71
CA LEU A 231 14.08 10.18 2.73
C LEU A 231 14.16 8.66 2.52
N LYS A 232 13.06 8.04 2.06
CA LYS A 232 13.03 6.59 1.84
C LYS A 232 14.18 6.11 0.95
N SER A 233 14.75 4.94 1.28
CA SER A 233 15.79 4.29 0.46
C SER A 233 17.00 5.19 0.24
N ASN A 234 17.70 5.48 1.34
CA ASN A 234 18.99 6.15 1.40
C ASN A 234 19.96 5.33 2.27
N ASN A 235 21.10 5.89 2.61
CA ASN A 235 22.13 5.27 3.43
C ASN A 235 22.34 6.01 4.76
N LEU A 236 21.32 6.72 5.27
CA LEU A 236 21.42 7.53 6.47
C LEU A 236 21.76 6.67 7.69
N THR A 237 22.83 7.04 8.40
CA THR A 237 23.27 6.39 9.63
C THR A 237 22.91 7.18 10.89
N TYR A 238 22.55 8.45 10.75
CA TYR A 238 22.05 9.31 11.82
C TYR A 238 21.20 10.45 11.24
N LEU A 239 20.43 11.10 12.09
CA LEU A 239 19.69 12.33 11.79
C LEU A 239 20.23 13.45 12.67
N PRO A 240 20.46 14.66 12.14
CA PRO A 240 20.92 15.77 12.96
C PRO A 240 19.81 16.26 13.90
N ASP A 241 20.15 16.64 15.12
CA ASP A 241 19.18 17.16 16.10
C ASP A 241 18.41 18.38 15.59
N SER A 242 19.06 19.18 14.72
CA SER A 242 18.42 20.32 14.08
C SER A 242 17.16 19.96 13.26
N LEU A 243 17.04 18.72 12.77
CA LEU A 243 15.81 18.23 12.11
C LEU A 243 14.58 18.48 13.00
N CYS A 244 14.74 18.37 14.30
CA CYS A 244 13.67 18.55 15.28
C CYS A 244 13.21 20.02 15.45
N ASN A 245 13.85 20.97 14.74
CA ASN A 245 13.43 22.36 14.65
C ASN A 245 12.31 22.60 13.63
N LEU A 246 11.99 21.60 12.81
CA LEU A 246 10.96 21.69 11.75
C LEU A 246 9.54 21.66 12.34
N LYS A 247 9.11 22.74 12.98
CA LYS A 247 7.85 22.79 13.76
C LYS A 247 6.58 22.60 12.91
N ASN A 248 6.65 22.84 11.60
CA ASN A 248 5.55 22.67 10.66
C ASN A 248 5.54 21.30 9.97
N LEU A 249 6.49 20.39 10.31
CA LEU A 249 6.62 19.09 9.68
C LEU A 249 5.45 18.19 10.08
N LYS A 250 4.68 17.73 9.09
CA LYS A 250 3.54 16.82 9.24
C LYS A 250 3.87 15.39 8.82
N TYR A 251 4.73 15.24 7.83
CA TYR A 251 5.13 13.94 7.30
C TYR A 251 6.64 13.78 7.30
N LEU A 252 7.14 12.75 7.96
CA LEU A 252 8.54 12.36 7.96
C LEU A 252 8.68 10.88 7.59
N GLY A 253 9.18 10.61 6.38
CA GLY A 253 9.36 9.25 5.87
C GLY A 253 10.82 8.91 5.67
N ILE A 254 11.38 8.06 6.54
CA ILE A 254 12.81 7.70 6.56
C ILE A 254 12.99 6.18 6.38
N MET A 255 11.98 5.50 5.86
CA MET A 255 12.02 4.05 5.69
C MET A 255 13.19 3.59 4.80
N SER A 256 13.69 2.38 5.05
CA SER A 256 14.79 1.77 4.30
C SER A 256 16.06 2.64 4.32
N ASN A 257 16.57 2.87 5.53
CA ASN A 257 17.85 3.52 5.82
C ASN A 257 18.69 2.64 6.79
N LYS A 258 19.70 3.21 7.45
CA LYS A 258 20.60 2.50 8.34
C LYS A 258 20.66 3.12 9.73
N LEU A 259 19.53 3.71 10.18
CA LEU A 259 19.47 4.41 11.46
C LEU A 259 19.47 3.43 12.64
N PRO A 260 20.40 3.52 13.57
CA PRO A 260 20.35 2.77 14.84
C PRO A 260 19.44 3.43 15.88
N LEU A 261 19.29 4.75 15.84
CA LEU A 261 18.54 5.57 16.79
C LEU A 261 17.86 6.75 16.10
N LEU A 262 16.82 7.28 16.74
CA LEU A 262 16.23 8.59 16.40
C LEU A 262 16.80 9.67 17.33
N PRO A 263 16.79 10.95 16.93
CA PRO A 263 17.20 12.06 17.81
C PRO A 263 16.39 12.07 19.12
N GLU A 264 17.04 12.29 20.24
CA GLU A 264 16.40 12.40 21.56
C GLU A 264 15.34 13.53 21.61
N THR A 265 15.47 14.51 20.75
CA THR A 265 14.57 15.67 20.65
C THR A 265 13.43 15.50 19.65
N ILE A 266 13.21 14.29 19.07
CA ILE A 266 12.19 14.03 18.04
C ILE A 266 10.79 14.49 18.47
N GLY A 267 10.47 14.40 19.76
CA GLY A 267 9.21 14.86 20.34
C GLY A 267 8.94 16.36 20.23
N SER A 268 9.92 17.14 19.74
CA SER A 268 9.75 18.57 19.46
C SER A 268 8.97 18.84 18.15
N LEU A 269 8.76 17.83 17.32
CA LEU A 269 7.99 17.93 16.07
C LEU A 269 6.48 17.89 16.35
N LYS A 270 5.96 18.93 17.01
CA LYS A 270 4.59 18.95 17.54
C LYS A 270 3.48 18.85 16.50
N SER A 271 3.76 19.20 15.24
CA SER A 271 2.81 19.09 14.13
C SER A 271 2.88 17.76 13.39
N LEU A 272 3.76 16.83 13.82
CA LEU A 272 3.99 15.59 13.08
C LEU A 272 2.77 14.67 13.18
N GLU A 273 2.18 14.38 12.03
CA GLU A 273 1.01 13.51 11.88
C GLU A 273 1.40 12.09 11.45
N ASN A 274 2.49 11.96 10.65
CA ASN A 274 2.93 10.67 10.12
C ASN A 274 4.44 10.53 10.26
N LEU A 275 4.87 9.51 10.99
CA LEU A 275 6.26 9.10 11.12
C LEU A 275 6.44 7.68 10.61
N ASN A 276 7.24 7.50 9.56
CA ASN A 276 7.61 6.19 9.05
C ASN A 276 9.14 6.02 9.08
N VAL A 277 9.60 5.15 9.97
CA VAL A 277 11.01 4.78 10.16
C VAL A 277 11.23 3.28 9.94
N SER A 278 10.33 2.64 9.21
CA SER A 278 10.39 1.20 8.92
C SER A 278 11.67 0.81 8.18
N SER A 279 12.10 -0.44 8.34
CA SER A 279 13.30 -0.99 7.69
C SER A 279 14.55 -0.15 7.96
N ASN A 280 14.85 0.00 9.24
CA ASN A 280 16.07 0.58 9.78
C ASN A 280 16.73 -0.40 10.77
N TYR A 281 17.61 0.05 11.63
CA TYR A 281 18.28 -0.75 12.64
C TYR A 281 18.00 -0.21 14.05
N LEU A 282 16.82 0.41 14.25
CA LEU A 282 16.46 1.00 15.54
C LEU A 282 16.40 -0.06 16.64
N THR A 283 17.19 0.13 17.69
CA THR A 283 17.20 -0.75 18.86
C THR A 283 16.28 -0.26 19.97
N GLU A 284 15.99 1.04 20.00
CA GLU A 284 15.12 1.71 20.97
C GLU A 284 14.46 2.94 20.35
N LEU A 285 13.44 3.46 21.02
CA LEU A 285 12.83 4.74 20.72
C LEU A 285 13.15 5.74 21.82
N PRO A 286 13.44 7.02 21.49
CA PRO A 286 13.67 8.05 22.51
C PRO A 286 12.39 8.32 23.32
N LYS A 287 12.54 8.58 24.62
CA LYS A 287 11.38 8.86 25.51
C LYS A 287 10.53 10.04 25.03
N SER A 288 11.14 10.98 24.33
CA SER A 288 10.45 12.14 23.78
C SER A 288 9.41 11.80 22.71
N ILE A 289 9.44 10.57 22.13
CA ILE A 289 8.41 10.11 21.18
C ILE A 289 7.00 10.31 21.75
N ASN A 290 6.83 10.13 23.05
CA ASN A 290 5.59 10.31 23.79
C ASN A 290 5.02 11.76 23.74
N SER A 291 5.82 12.70 23.26
CA SER A 291 5.42 14.12 23.12
C SER A 291 4.82 14.46 21.74
N LEU A 292 4.68 13.50 20.83
CA LEU A 292 4.11 13.68 19.48
C LEU A 292 2.57 13.57 19.52
N GLU A 293 1.91 14.46 20.21
CA GLU A 293 0.47 14.38 20.49
C GLU A 293 -0.42 14.45 19.24
N ALA A 294 0.07 15.05 18.15
CA ALA A 294 -0.63 15.14 16.85
C ALA A 294 -0.46 13.89 15.96
N LEU A 295 0.36 12.91 16.41
CA LEU A 295 0.72 11.77 15.58
C LEU A 295 -0.50 10.88 15.32
N LEU A 296 -0.82 10.67 14.04
CA LEU A 296 -1.90 9.80 13.57
C LEU A 296 -1.40 8.41 13.19
N LYS A 297 -0.20 8.36 12.61
CA LYS A 297 0.40 7.10 12.12
C LYS A 297 1.86 6.99 12.53
N LEU A 298 2.20 5.88 13.16
CA LEU A 298 3.56 5.52 13.53
C LEU A 298 3.90 4.15 12.92
N GLU A 299 4.86 4.12 12.00
CA GLU A 299 5.31 2.90 11.34
C GLU A 299 6.79 2.66 11.65
N ILE A 300 7.07 1.56 12.37
CA ILE A 300 8.42 1.15 12.82
C ILE A 300 8.69 -0.31 12.43
N THR A 301 7.98 -0.79 11.43
CA THR A 301 8.10 -2.15 10.91
C THR A 301 9.54 -2.50 10.54
N ASN A 302 9.95 -3.75 10.80
CA ASN A 302 11.26 -4.26 10.40
C ASN A 302 12.42 -3.42 10.95
N ASN A 303 12.55 -3.43 12.28
CA ASN A 303 13.62 -2.85 13.06
C ASN A 303 14.16 -3.87 14.09
N GLN A 304 14.84 -3.43 15.13
CA GLN A 304 15.46 -4.28 16.17
C GLN A 304 15.01 -3.88 17.58
N LEU A 305 13.80 -3.32 17.71
CA LEU A 305 13.27 -2.86 18.99
C LEU A 305 13.07 -4.04 19.95
N ILE A 306 13.61 -3.93 21.15
CA ILE A 306 13.44 -4.93 22.22
C ILE A 306 12.30 -4.54 23.16
N GLU A 307 12.11 -3.24 23.36
CA GLU A 307 11.08 -2.66 24.23
C GLU A 307 10.58 -1.32 23.66
N LEU A 308 9.46 -0.84 24.18
CA LEU A 308 8.92 0.49 23.89
C LEU A 308 9.01 1.35 25.14
N PRO A 309 9.34 2.66 25.03
CA PRO A 309 9.19 3.60 26.13
C PRO A 309 7.70 3.83 26.47
N ASP A 310 7.44 4.69 27.46
CA ASP A 310 6.09 5.22 27.64
C ASP A 310 5.60 5.93 26.38
N ILE A 311 4.40 5.57 25.91
CA ILE A 311 3.76 6.09 24.68
C ILE A 311 2.33 6.55 24.92
N GLY A 312 1.87 6.58 26.17
CA GLY A 312 0.46 6.84 26.54
C GLY A 312 -0.08 8.22 26.18
N ASN A 313 0.77 9.17 25.78
CA ASN A 313 0.37 10.51 25.36
C ASN A 313 0.22 10.66 23.81
N LEU A 314 0.39 9.61 23.05
CA LEU A 314 0.10 9.61 21.59
C LEU A 314 -1.43 9.56 21.36
N ARG A 315 -2.14 10.55 21.89
CA ARG A 315 -3.60 10.53 22.03
C ARG A 315 -4.38 10.60 20.71
N SER A 316 -3.72 11.00 19.63
CA SER A 316 -4.35 11.11 18.30
C SER A 316 -4.08 9.89 17.41
N ILE A 317 -3.29 8.92 17.90
CA ILE A 317 -2.82 7.82 17.05
C ILE A 317 -3.97 6.91 16.61
N ILE A 318 -4.03 6.63 15.31
CA ILE A 318 -5.04 5.77 14.68
C ILE A 318 -4.42 4.44 14.25
N SER A 319 -3.17 4.47 13.78
CA SER A 319 -2.48 3.28 13.28
C SER A 319 -1.06 3.20 13.82
N PHE A 320 -0.75 2.06 14.44
CA PHE A 320 0.57 1.76 14.97
C PHE A 320 1.08 0.43 14.45
N LYS A 321 2.19 0.46 13.70
CA LYS A 321 2.82 -0.73 13.12
C LYS A 321 4.19 -0.95 13.73
N LEU A 322 4.35 -2.07 14.38
CA LEU A 322 5.54 -2.54 15.10
C LEU A 322 6.00 -3.91 14.62
N ASP A 323 5.41 -4.42 13.56
CA ASP A 323 5.67 -5.76 13.04
C ASP A 323 7.16 -5.97 12.70
N ARG A 324 7.63 -7.22 12.81
CA ARG A 324 9.03 -7.59 12.55
C ARG A 324 10.03 -6.79 13.38
N ASN A 325 9.90 -6.88 14.70
CA ASN A 325 10.84 -6.38 15.69
C ASN A 325 11.22 -7.52 16.66
N MET A 326 11.80 -7.19 17.83
CA MET A 326 12.21 -8.15 18.85
C MET A 326 11.51 -7.86 20.20
N LEU A 327 10.31 -7.26 20.16
CA LEU A 327 9.57 -6.84 21.34
C LEU A 327 9.16 -8.05 22.18
N LYS A 328 9.52 -8.04 23.46
CA LYS A 328 9.18 -9.11 24.43
C LYS A 328 7.91 -8.81 25.22
N SER A 329 7.59 -7.54 25.38
CA SER A 329 6.39 -7.05 26.07
C SER A 329 5.97 -5.70 25.50
N LEU A 330 4.76 -5.27 25.84
CA LEU A 330 4.25 -3.93 25.57
C LEU A 330 4.12 -3.17 26.90
N PRO A 331 4.40 -1.85 26.95
CA PRO A 331 4.18 -1.07 28.15
C PRO A 331 2.66 -0.91 28.41
N GLU A 332 2.25 -0.90 29.66
CA GLU A 332 0.85 -0.67 30.06
C GLU A 332 0.29 0.65 29.48
N SER A 333 1.15 1.64 29.26
CA SER A 333 0.74 2.93 28.69
C SER A 333 0.17 2.84 27.27
N ILE A 334 0.42 1.75 26.51
CA ILE A 334 -0.21 1.53 25.19
C ILE A 334 -1.74 1.52 25.31
N CYS A 335 -2.26 1.04 26.46
CA CYS A 335 -3.68 0.92 26.73
C CYS A 335 -4.40 2.30 26.87
N ASN A 336 -3.63 3.39 26.97
CA ASN A 336 -4.16 4.76 26.98
C ASN A 336 -4.49 5.30 25.58
N LEU A 337 -4.14 4.60 24.52
CA LEU A 337 -4.31 5.02 23.12
C LEU A 337 -5.75 4.78 22.64
N LYS A 338 -6.72 5.51 23.19
CA LYS A 338 -8.17 5.28 22.98
C LYS A 338 -8.63 5.49 21.53
N THR A 339 -7.85 6.21 20.71
CA THR A 339 -8.15 6.48 19.29
C THR A 339 -7.56 5.43 18.34
N LEU A 340 -6.77 4.48 18.88
CA LEU A 340 -6.09 3.48 18.08
C LEU A 340 -7.09 2.51 17.43
N GLU A 341 -7.08 2.45 16.10
CA GLU A 341 -7.96 1.57 15.33
C GLU A 341 -7.23 0.33 14.80
N SER A 342 -5.94 0.44 14.49
CA SER A 342 -5.13 -0.67 13.99
C SER A 342 -3.80 -0.77 14.72
N LEU A 343 -3.54 -1.94 15.31
CA LEU A 343 -2.31 -2.29 16.00
C LEU A 343 -1.71 -3.55 15.38
N LYS A 344 -0.56 -3.42 14.70
CA LYS A 344 0.16 -4.54 14.09
C LYS A 344 1.47 -4.76 14.81
N ILE A 345 1.61 -5.95 15.40
CA ILE A 345 2.80 -6.35 16.19
C ILE A 345 3.22 -7.77 15.79
N ASP A 346 2.87 -8.19 14.58
CA ASP A 346 3.22 -9.52 14.10
C ASP A 346 4.73 -9.72 14.01
N ARG A 347 5.17 -10.98 14.12
CA ARG A 347 6.60 -11.33 14.05
C ARG A 347 7.45 -10.55 15.04
N ASN A 348 7.09 -10.71 16.32
CA ASN A 348 7.84 -10.22 17.48
C ASN A 348 8.12 -11.38 18.45
N GLU A 349 8.49 -11.07 19.68
CA GLU A 349 8.80 -12.06 20.72
C GLU A 349 7.87 -11.93 21.94
N LEU A 350 6.66 -11.38 21.76
CA LEU A 350 5.72 -11.12 22.85
C LEU A 350 5.33 -12.42 23.56
N GLU A 351 5.54 -12.46 24.88
CA GLU A 351 5.12 -13.60 25.72
C GLU A 351 3.75 -13.39 26.35
N GLU A 352 3.36 -12.13 26.56
CA GLU A 352 2.06 -11.73 27.13
C GLU A 352 1.63 -10.36 26.61
N LEU A 353 0.36 -10.03 26.78
CA LEU A 353 -0.22 -8.72 26.53
C LEU A 353 -0.44 -7.99 27.86
N PRO A 354 -0.47 -6.63 27.86
CA PRO A 354 -0.84 -5.85 29.03
C PRO A 354 -2.22 -6.25 29.57
N ASP A 355 -2.35 -6.32 30.89
CA ASP A 355 -3.63 -6.68 31.52
C ASP A 355 -4.77 -5.69 31.20
N SER A 356 -4.45 -4.45 30.84
CA SER A 356 -5.39 -3.40 30.48
C SER A 356 -5.66 -3.29 28.96
N ILE A 357 -5.23 -4.26 28.12
CA ILE A 357 -5.33 -4.16 26.64
C ILE A 357 -6.76 -3.87 26.17
N GLY A 358 -7.77 -4.33 26.90
CA GLY A 358 -9.18 -4.10 26.61
C GLY A 358 -9.64 -2.62 26.70
N GLU A 359 -8.79 -1.74 27.21
CA GLU A 359 -9.04 -0.31 27.25
C GLU A 359 -8.91 0.40 25.87
N LEU A 360 -8.38 -0.28 24.85
CA LEU A 360 -8.27 0.21 23.47
C LEU A 360 -9.63 0.21 22.77
N SER A 361 -10.53 1.06 23.22
CA SER A 361 -11.96 1.03 22.87
C SER A 361 -12.30 1.25 21.41
N SER A 362 -11.40 1.85 20.62
CA SER A 362 -11.59 2.08 19.19
C SER A 362 -10.92 1.01 18.30
N LEU A 363 -10.23 0.01 18.91
CA LEU A 363 -9.42 -0.94 18.17
C LEU A 363 -10.30 -1.85 17.31
N LYS A 364 -10.05 -1.86 15.99
CA LYS A 364 -10.74 -2.65 14.98
C LYS A 364 -9.91 -3.83 14.48
N GLU A 365 -8.59 -3.66 14.45
CA GLU A 365 -7.65 -4.66 13.96
C GLU A 365 -6.51 -4.84 14.96
N LEU A 366 -6.31 -6.10 15.42
CA LEU A 366 -5.19 -6.50 16.28
C LEU A 366 -4.49 -7.69 15.62
N ASP A 367 -3.28 -7.45 15.13
CA ASP A 367 -2.44 -8.46 14.50
C ASP A 367 -1.28 -8.83 15.43
N LEU A 368 -1.29 -10.05 15.92
CA LEU A 368 -0.33 -10.67 16.83
C LEU A 368 0.28 -11.95 16.24
N TYR A 369 0.16 -12.13 14.90
CA TYR A 369 0.73 -13.27 14.20
C TYR A 369 2.22 -13.48 14.53
N ASP A 370 2.62 -14.75 14.69
CA ASP A 370 4.03 -15.13 14.88
C ASP A 370 4.70 -14.42 16.07
N ASN A 371 4.16 -14.68 17.27
CA ASN A 371 4.69 -14.25 18.56
C ASN A 371 4.90 -15.47 19.49
N LYS A 372 5.14 -15.23 20.79
CA LYS A 372 5.37 -16.29 21.80
C LYS A 372 4.30 -16.29 22.89
N LEU A 373 3.09 -15.77 22.59
CA LEU A 373 2.00 -15.63 23.55
C LEU A 373 1.57 -16.99 24.11
N LYS A 374 1.58 -17.11 25.44
CA LYS A 374 1.19 -18.33 26.16
C LYS A 374 -0.24 -18.24 26.71
N LYS A 375 -0.70 -17.05 27.01
CA LYS A 375 -2.04 -16.72 27.56
C LYS A 375 -2.51 -15.36 27.02
N LEU A 376 -3.81 -15.11 27.15
CA LEU A 376 -4.44 -13.83 26.84
C LEU A 376 -5.10 -13.29 28.12
N PRO A 377 -5.08 -11.97 28.36
CA PRO A 377 -5.78 -11.39 29.49
C PRO A 377 -7.31 -11.38 29.27
N ASP A 378 -8.08 -11.51 30.33
CA ASP A 378 -9.56 -11.48 30.28
C ASP A 378 -10.07 -10.15 29.72
N SER A 379 -9.36 -9.04 29.96
CA SER A 379 -9.72 -7.72 29.45
C SER A 379 -9.79 -7.65 27.92
N LEU A 380 -9.12 -8.57 27.20
CA LEU A 380 -9.19 -8.60 25.73
C LEU A 380 -10.64 -8.65 25.22
N GLY A 381 -11.53 -9.34 25.97
CA GLY A 381 -12.96 -9.39 25.66
C GLY A 381 -13.70 -8.04 25.70
N ASN A 382 -13.08 -6.99 26.23
CA ASN A 382 -13.66 -5.64 26.27
C ASN A 382 -13.44 -4.83 24.99
N LEU A 383 -12.71 -5.36 24.01
CA LEU A 383 -12.46 -4.72 22.72
C LEU A 383 -13.72 -4.79 21.82
N ASN A 384 -14.76 -4.10 22.20
CA ASN A 384 -16.09 -4.20 21.56
C ASN A 384 -16.11 -3.75 20.09
N ALA A 385 -15.13 -2.93 19.63
CA ALA A 385 -15.00 -2.49 18.24
C ALA A 385 -14.17 -3.45 17.39
N LEU A 386 -13.56 -4.50 17.98
CA LEU A 386 -12.60 -5.36 17.29
C LEU A 386 -13.30 -6.20 16.22
N GLU A 387 -12.83 -6.07 14.98
CA GLU A 387 -13.35 -6.78 13.82
C GLU A 387 -12.44 -7.92 13.36
N VAL A 388 -11.12 -7.73 13.49
CA VAL A 388 -10.10 -8.69 13.05
C VAL A 388 -9.12 -8.95 14.18
N LEU A 389 -8.95 -10.22 14.55
CA LEU A 389 -7.99 -10.67 15.55
C LEU A 389 -7.17 -11.83 14.97
N ASP A 390 -5.89 -11.58 14.71
CA ASP A 390 -4.94 -12.61 14.33
C ASP A 390 -4.03 -12.96 15.52
N LEU A 391 -4.16 -14.18 16.01
CA LEU A 391 -3.36 -14.79 17.08
C LEU A 391 -2.62 -16.02 16.56
N SER A 392 -2.58 -16.22 15.26
CA SER A 392 -1.98 -17.40 14.67
C SER A 392 -0.47 -17.48 14.93
N LYS A 393 0.05 -18.69 14.93
CA LYS A 393 1.47 -18.98 15.16
C LYS A 393 1.98 -18.41 16.50
N ASN A 394 1.27 -18.77 17.58
CA ASN A 394 1.64 -18.45 18.96
C ASN A 394 1.77 -19.75 19.81
N HIS A 395 1.78 -19.62 21.12
CA HIS A 395 1.92 -20.75 22.05
C HIS A 395 0.69 -20.92 22.96
N LEU A 396 -0.47 -20.42 22.53
CA LEU A 396 -1.70 -20.46 23.31
C LEU A 396 -2.15 -21.92 23.55
N MET A 397 -2.39 -22.28 24.82
CA MET A 397 -2.93 -23.59 25.22
C MET A 397 -4.42 -23.51 25.50
N VAL A 398 -4.89 -22.37 25.98
CA VAL A 398 -6.28 -22.09 26.34
C VAL A 398 -6.65 -20.67 25.91
N LEU A 399 -7.94 -20.44 25.72
CA LEU A 399 -8.51 -19.10 25.48
C LEU A 399 -9.30 -18.67 26.71
N PRO A 400 -9.33 -17.38 27.07
CA PRO A 400 -10.23 -16.89 28.10
C PRO A 400 -11.68 -16.87 27.58
N GLU A 401 -12.66 -17.18 28.45
CA GLU A 401 -14.09 -17.13 28.09
C GLU A 401 -14.55 -15.75 27.60
N SER A 402 -13.84 -14.70 28.00
CA SER A 402 -14.11 -13.32 27.58
C SER A 402 -13.97 -13.09 26.05
N ILE A 403 -13.28 -13.95 25.31
CA ILE A 403 -13.25 -13.91 23.84
C ILE A 403 -14.66 -13.88 23.24
N GLY A 404 -15.61 -14.60 23.86
CA GLY A 404 -17.00 -14.63 23.43
C GLY A 404 -17.75 -13.29 23.59
N SER A 405 -17.13 -12.29 24.20
CA SER A 405 -17.69 -10.92 24.36
C SER A 405 -17.32 -9.99 23.21
N LEU A 406 -16.49 -10.41 22.25
CA LEU A 406 -16.06 -9.60 21.09
C LEU A 406 -17.16 -9.52 20.03
N THR A 407 -18.22 -8.77 20.32
CA THR A 407 -19.46 -8.77 19.53
C THR A 407 -19.34 -8.25 18.12
N SER A 408 -18.29 -7.47 17.80
CA SER A 408 -18.02 -6.96 16.46
C SER A 408 -17.09 -7.87 15.63
N LEU A 409 -16.57 -8.95 16.21
CA LEU A 409 -15.53 -9.76 15.58
C LEU A 409 -16.06 -10.49 14.35
N LYS A 410 -15.36 -10.34 13.23
CA LYS A 410 -15.66 -10.94 11.93
C LYS A 410 -14.66 -12.02 11.56
N GLU A 411 -13.41 -11.84 11.96
CA GLU A 411 -12.30 -12.74 11.64
C GLU A 411 -11.50 -13.07 12.90
N LEU A 412 -11.31 -14.37 13.17
CA LEU A 412 -10.50 -14.89 14.26
C LEU A 412 -9.58 -15.99 13.72
N ASP A 413 -8.27 -15.68 13.67
CA ASP A 413 -7.25 -16.68 13.35
C ASP A 413 -6.50 -17.11 14.62
N LEU A 414 -6.60 -18.39 14.93
CA LEU A 414 -5.96 -19.08 16.04
C LEU A 414 -5.10 -20.24 15.56
N SER A 415 -4.82 -20.30 14.25
CA SER A 415 -4.06 -21.41 13.67
C SER A 415 -2.62 -21.49 14.21
N ASN A 416 -2.02 -22.66 14.11
CA ASN A 416 -0.65 -22.87 14.57
C ASN A 416 -0.43 -22.47 16.05
N ASN A 417 -1.30 -22.93 16.93
CA ASN A 417 -1.18 -22.78 18.38
C ASN A 417 -1.08 -24.17 19.06
N LYS A 418 -1.31 -24.22 20.38
CA LYS A 418 -1.27 -25.45 21.17
C LYS A 418 -2.61 -25.73 21.87
N LEU A 419 -3.73 -25.19 21.31
CA LEU A 419 -5.05 -25.30 21.90
C LEU A 419 -5.49 -26.77 21.94
N THR A 420 -5.91 -27.25 23.13
CA THR A 420 -6.41 -28.63 23.35
C THR A 420 -7.92 -28.68 23.31
N HIS A 421 -8.59 -27.60 23.61
CA HIS A 421 -10.06 -27.50 23.57
C HIS A 421 -10.46 -26.07 23.13
N LEU A 422 -11.66 -25.95 22.60
CA LEU A 422 -12.26 -24.67 22.24
C LEU A 422 -13.31 -24.33 23.30
N ILE A 423 -13.27 -23.10 23.77
CA ILE A 423 -14.17 -22.58 24.81
C ILE A 423 -15.62 -22.52 24.33
N PRO A 424 -16.62 -22.83 25.21
CA PRO A 424 -18.03 -22.74 24.84
C PRO A 424 -18.49 -21.32 24.41
N SER A 425 -17.94 -20.28 25.00
CA SER A 425 -18.30 -18.90 24.67
C SER A 425 -17.94 -18.49 23.24
N ILE A 426 -17.15 -19.29 22.50
CA ILE A 426 -16.90 -19.03 21.07
C ILE A 426 -18.20 -18.89 20.27
N GLY A 427 -19.24 -19.63 20.64
CA GLY A 427 -20.56 -19.56 20.00
C GLY A 427 -21.31 -18.25 20.20
N ASN A 428 -20.83 -17.36 21.05
CA ASN A 428 -21.44 -16.06 21.35
C ASN A 428 -21.02 -14.94 20.38
N LEU A 429 -20.20 -15.23 19.37
CA LEU A 429 -19.69 -14.26 18.40
C LEU A 429 -20.67 -14.05 17.24
N PRO A 430 -21.55 -13.05 17.26
CA PRO A 430 -22.71 -12.98 16.38
C PRO A 430 -22.36 -12.59 14.94
N LEU A 431 -21.21 -11.94 14.70
CA LEU A 431 -20.78 -11.44 13.39
C LEU A 431 -19.63 -12.23 12.80
N LEU A 432 -19.19 -13.33 13.47
CA LEU A 432 -18.02 -14.07 13.03
C LEU A 432 -18.27 -14.76 11.70
N LYS A 433 -17.41 -14.49 10.71
CA LYS A 433 -17.44 -15.05 9.36
C LYS A 433 -16.34 -16.07 9.12
N ASN A 434 -15.16 -15.80 9.67
CA ASN A 434 -13.98 -16.63 9.50
C ASN A 434 -13.45 -17.07 10.85
N LEU A 435 -13.40 -18.39 11.08
CA LEU A 435 -12.80 -19.01 12.25
C LEU A 435 -11.76 -20.02 11.79
N ILE A 436 -10.48 -19.69 12.03
CA ILE A 436 -9.34 -20.51 11.60
C ILE A 436 -8.66 -21.09 12.84
N LEU A 437 -8.72 -22.41 12.98
CA LEU A 437 -8.22 -23.20 14.12
C LEU A 437 -7.26 -24.29 13.69
N GLY A 438 -6.86 -24.29 12.41
CA GLY A 438 -5.97 -25.32 11.88
C GLY A 438 -4.62 -25.40 12.59
N PHE A 439 -3.97 -26.58 12.57
CA PHE A 439 -2.66 -26.78 13.20
C PHE A 439 -2.67 -26.47 14.72
N ASN A 440 -3.63 -27.08 15.44
CA ASN A 440 -3.73 -27.08 16.89
C ASN A 440 -3.70 -28.52 17.43
N ARG A 441 -4.18 -28.71 18.66
CA ARG A 441 -4.27 -30.02 19.33
C ARG A 441 -5.69 -30.29 19.82
N LEU A 442 -6.70 -29.69 19.16
CA LEU A 442 -8.09 -29.80 19.54
C LEU A 442 -8.55 -31.27 19.46
N GLU A 443 -9.13 -31.78 20.53
CA GLU A 443 -9.71 -33.14 20.61
C GLU A 443 -11.21 -33.12 20.34
N THR A 444 -11.88 -32.01 20.70
CA THR A 444 -13.34 -31.86 20.60
C THR A 444 -13.73 -30.46 20.11
N ILE A 445 -14.94 -30.34 19.58
CA ILE A 445 -15.61 -29.11 19.20
C ILE A 445 -16.83 -28.92 20.10
N PRO A 446 -17.01 -27.77 20.76
CA PRO A 446 -18.18 -27.55 21.61
C PRO A 446 -19.47 -27.44 20.80
N ASN A 447 -20.60 -27.87 21.36
CA ASN A 447 -21.92 -27.76 20.73
C ASN A 447 -22.30 -26.30 20.38
N SER A 448 -21.78 -25.33 21.11
CA SER A 448 -22.03 -23.92 20.87
C SER A 448 -21.49 -23.42 19.51
N ILE A 449 -20.62 -24.19 18.85
CA ILE A 449 -20.15 -23.84 17.48
C ILE A 449 -21.35 -23.62 16.53
N GLY A 450 -22.44 -24.37 16.70
CA GLY A 450 -23.65 -24.26 15.90
C GLY A 450 -24.42 -22.95 16.05
N SER A 451 -24.08 -22.12 17.03
CA SER A 451 -24.67 -20.78 17.23
C SER A 451 -24.09 -19.71 16.31
N LEU A 452 -22.97 -19.97 15.64
CA LEU A 452 -22.29 -19.03 14.74
C LEU A 452 -23.01 -18.92 13.39
N SER A 453 -24.20 -18.36 13.37
CA SER A 453 -25.10 -18.33 12.20
C SER A 453 -24.52 -17.59 10.99
N THR A 454 -23.58 -16.67 11.19
CA THR A 454 -22.91 -15.87 10.15
C THR A 454 -21.64 -16.52 9.62
N LEU A 455 -21.21 -17.65 10.20
CA LEU A 455 -19.92 -18.27 9.86
C LEU A 455 -19.92 -18.80 8.42
N GLU A 456 -18.95 -18.34 7.64
CA GLU A 456 -18.76 -18.73 6.25
C GLU A 456 -17.61 -19.72 6.06
N ASN A 457 -16.55 -19.59 6.87
CA ASN A 457 -15.36 -20.42 6.79
C ASN A 457 -14.99 -20.95 8.17
N LEU A 458 -14.86 -22.27 8.27
CA LEU A 458 -14.39 -22.96 9.47
C LEU A 458 -13.23 -23.88 9.10
N ASP A 459 -12.03 -23.55 9.57
CA ASP A 459 -10.86 -24.41 9.41
C ASP A 459 -10.47 -25.07 10.74
N LEU A 460 -10.57 -26.38 10.79
CA LEU A 460 -10.22 -27.28 11.89
C LEU A 460 -9.18 -28.32 11.44
N GLY A 461 -8.56 -28.13 10.27
CA GLY A 461 -7.58 -29.08 9.73
C GLY A 461 -6.33 -29.22 10.60
N LYS A 462 -5.72 -30.41 10.58
CA LYS A 462 -4.51 -30.72 11.36
C LYS A 462 -4.71 -30.46 12.88
N ASN A 463 -5.65 -31.18 13.42
CA ASN A 463 -5.95 -31.29 14.86
C ASN A 463 -6.00 -32.76 15.28
N SER A 464 -6.54 -33.04 16.46
CA SER A 464 -6.76 -34.40 16.97
C SER A 464 -8.26 -34.69 17.17
N ILE A 465 -9.13 -34.04 16.42
CA ILE A 465 -10.59 -34.12 16.58
C ILE A 465 -11.06 -35.50 16.20
N ASN A 466 -11.77 -36.14 17.16
CA ASN A 466 -12.31 -37.49 17.00
C ASN A 466 -13.83 -37.49 16.71
N GLN A 467 -14.53 -36.38 16.97
CA GLN A 467 -15.97 -36.25 16.75
C GLN A 467 -16.37 -34.83 16.38
N VAL A 468 -17.29 -34.69 15.42
CA VAL A 468 -17.94 -33.42 15.06
C VAL A 468 -19.33 -33.39 15.68
N PRO A 469 -19.70 -32.33 16.44
CA PRO A 469 -21.01 -32.26 17.08
C PRO A 469 -22.14 -32.12 16.06
N ALA A 470 -23.32 -32.64 16.36
CA ALA A 470 -24.49 -32.54 15.50
C ALA A 470 -24.93 -31.09 15.24
N SER A 471 -24.61 -30.18 16.16
CA SER A 471 -24.87 -28.72 16.01
C SER A 471 -24.14 -28.08 14.81
N ILE A 472 -23.14 -28.74 14.21
CA ILE A 472 -22.48 -28.26 13.00
C ILE A 472 -23.49 -27.97 11.88
N GLY A 473 -24.58 -28.77 11.77
CA GLY A 473 -25.63 -28.59 10.77
C GLY A 473 -26.41 -27.28 10.90
N SER A 474 -26.28 -26.56 12.01
CA SER A 474 -26.92 -25.27 12.23
C SER A 474 -26.19 -24.13 11.53
N LEU A 475 -24.98 -24.32 11.02
CA LEU A 475 -24.16 -23.30 10.36
C LEU A 475 -24.64 -23.04 8.92
N LYS A 476 -25.82 -22.45 8.75
CA LYS A 476 -26.46 -22.29 7.43
C LYS A 476 -25.71 -21.39 6.47
N SER A 477 -24.86 -20.49 6.95
CA SER A 477 -24.03 -19.61 6.12
C SER A 477 -22.71 -20.25 5.67
N LEU A 478 -22.38 -21.46 6.17
CA LEU A 478 -21.07 -22.08 5.97
C LEU A 478 -20.84 -22.44 4.50
N LYS A 479 -19.74 -21.96 3.95
CA LYS A 479 -19.29 -22.19 2.57
C LYS A 479 -18.11 -23.14 2.48
N ARG A 480 -17.22 -23.11 3.48
CA ARG A 480 -16.00 -23.91 3.53
C ARG A 480 -15.86 -24.58 4.89
N LEU A 481 -15.65 -25.89 4.89
CA LEU A 481 -15.37 -26.68 6.09
C LEU A 481 -14.14 -27.54 5.86
N TYR A 482 -13.09 -27.27 6.64
CA TYR A 482 -11.84 -28.01 6.60
C TYR A 482 -11.69 -28.83 7.88
N LEU A 483 -11.66 -30.17 7.75
CA LEU A 483 -11.51 -31.15 8.80
C LEU A 483 -10.41 -32.18 8.46
N TYR A 484 -9.59 -31.88 7.48
CA TYR A 484 -8.51 -32.76 7.03
C TYR A 484 -7.43 -32.96 8.11
N TYR A 485 -6.75 -34.12 8.07
CA TYR A 485 -5.74 -34.49 9.08
C TYR A 485 -6.28 -34.39 10.51
N ASN A 486 -7.29 -35.20 10.82
CA ASN A 486 -7.87 -35.40 12.15
C ASN A 486 -8.03 -36.90 12.42
N SER A 487 -8.72 -37.28 13.50
CA SER A 487 -8.99 -38.66 13.88
C SER A 487 -10.49 -39.04 13.82
N LEU A 488 -11.21 -38.39 12.86
CA LEU A 488 -12.67 -38.59 12.72
C LEU A 488 -12.97 -39.98 12.22
N LYS A 489 -13.81 -40.74 12.98
CA LYS A 489 -14.34 -42.06 12.60
C LYS A 489 -15.64 -41.97 11.83
N GLU A 490 -16.40 -40.91 12.07
CA GLU A 490 -17.66 -40.61 11.42
C GLU A 490 -17.92 -39.11 11.36
N ILE A 491 -18.86 -38.69 10.52
CA ILE A 491 -19.41 -37.33 10.47
C ILE A 491 -20.92 -37.40 10.74
N PRO A 492 -21.48 -36.42 11.48
CA PRO A 492 -22.89 -36.46 11.84
C PRO A 492 -23.80 -36.32 10.61
N SER A 493 -24.97 -36.96 10.66
CA SER A 493 -25.95 -36.84 9.57
C SER A 493 -26.45 -35.41 9.33
N THR A 494 -26.36 -34.54 10.33
CA THR A 494 -26.67 -33.11 10.22
C THR A 494 -25.73 -32.33 9.30
N ILE A 495 -24.59 -32.94 8.88
CA ILE A 495 -23.72 -32.32 7.85
C ILE A 495 -24.51 -31.96 6.58
N GLY A 496 -25.52 -32.80 6.23
CA GLY A 496 -26.40 -32.57 5.07
C GLY A 496 -27.32 -31.35 5.18
N GLU A 497 -27.32 -30.65 6.30
CA GLU A 497 -28.11 -29.44 6.53
C GLU A 497 -27.34 -28.15 6.19
N LEU A 498 -26.07 -28.26 5.78
CA LEU A 498 -25.22 -27.15 5.39
C LEU A 498 -25.51 -26.75 3.93
N GLU A 499 -26.64 -26.14 3.68
CA GLU A 499 -27.18 -25.84 2.33
C GLU A 499 -26.25 -25.04 1.44
N ASN A 500 -25.44 -24.15 2.03
CA ASN A 500 -24.52 -23.26 1.31
C ASN A 500 -23.09 -23.80 1.20
N LEU A 501 -22.83 -25.03 1.70
CA LEU A 501 -21.49 -25.60 1.71
C LEU A 501 -21.01 -25.88 0.28
N LYS A 502 -19.85 -25.31 -0.08
CA LYS A 502 -19.21 -25.46 -1.39
C LYS A 502 -17.96 -26.34 -1.34
N TYR A 503 -17.25 -26.33 -0.22
CA TYR A 503 -15.99 -27.02 -0.04
C TYR A 503 -16.02 -27.84 1.24
N LEU A 504 -15.81 -29.15 1.12
CA LEU A 504 -15.72 -30.07 2.26
C LEU A 504 -14.44 -30.89 2.16
N TYR A 505 -13.52 -30.68 3.10
CA TYR A 505 -12.23 -31.36 3.15
C TYR A 505 -12.18 -32.28 4.36
N LEU A 506 -12.25 -33.59 4.12
CA LEU A 506 -12.26 -34.67 5.13
C LEU A 506 -11.10 -35.66 4.94
N GLY A 507 -10.14 -35.33 4.06
CA GLY A 507 -9.00 -36.21 3.78
C GLY A 507 -8.09 -36.42 4.98
N ASN A 508 -7.41 -37.58 5.04
CA ASN A 508 -6.54 -37.97 6.13
C ASN A 508 -7.26 -37.97 7.48
N ASN A 509 -8.27 -38.83 7.58
CA ASN A 509 -9.05 -39.16 8.78
C ASN A 509 -9.20 -40.67 8.90
N GLU A 510 -10.05 -41.12 9.85
CA GLU A 510 -10.35 -42.53 10.11
C GLU A 510 -11.79 -42.92 9.70
N LEU A 511 -12.40 -42.17 8.76
CA LEU A 511 -13.79 -42.37 8.35
C LEU A 511 -13.99 -43.75 7.71
N THR A 512 -14.99 -44.50 8.21
CA THR A 512 -15.37 -45.82 7.67
C THR A 512 -16.56 -45.75 6.72
N HIS A 513 -17.38 -44.71 6.83
CA HIS A 513 -18.55 -44.46 5.98
C HIS A 513 -18.89 -42.98 5.88
N ILE A 514 -19.68 -42.62 4.89
CA ILE A 514 -20.25 -41.29 4.68
C ILE A 514 -21.78 -41.38 4.85
N PRO A 515 -22.42 -40.48 5.60
CA PRO A 515 -23.86 -40.53 5.82
C PRO A 515 -24.65 -40.25 4.55
N ASN A 516 -25.79 -40.86 4.38
CA ASN A 516 -26.69 -40.66 3.25
C ASN A 516 -27.13 -39.19 3.08
N SER A 517 -27.14 -38.42 4.16
CA SER A 517 -27.47 -37.00 4.14
C SER A 517 -26.50 -36.14 3.31
N ILE A 518 -25.30 -36.67 2.97
CA ILE A 518 -24.35 -35.97 2.11
C ILE A 518 -25.00 -35.50 0.80
N GLY A 519 -25.91 -36.30 0.22
CA GLY A 519 -26.64 -35.98 -1.01
C GLY A 519 -27.58 -34.77 -0.93
N LYS A 520 -27.79 -34.21 0.26
CA LYS A 520 -28.56 -32.97 0.47
C LYS A 520 -27.75 -31.72 0.18
N LEU A 521 -26.42 -31.79 0.10
CA LEU A 521 -25.51 -30.64 -0.10
C LEU A 521 -25.51 -30.17 -1.55
N LYS A 522 -26.59 -29.56 -2.00
CA LYS A 522 -26.81 -29.18 -3.41
C LYS A 522 -25.80 -28.13 -3.92
N SER A 523 -25.22 -27.33 -3.02
CA SER A 523 -24.21 -26.31 -3.36
C SER A 523 -22.78 -26.85 -3.37
N LEU A 524 -22.57 -28.12 -2.96
CA LEU A 524 -21.22 -28.67 -2.80
C LEU A 524 -20.54 -28.85 -4.17
N LYS A 525 -19.36 -28.24 -4.30
CA LYS A 525 -18.54 -28.27 -5.51
C LYS A 525 -17.33 -29.19 -5.37
N TYR A 526 -16.74 -29.23 -4.19
CA TYR A 526 -15.51 -29.97 -3.93
C TYR A 526 -15.66 -30.84 -2.70
N LEU A 527 -15.46 -32.16 -2.87
CA LEU A 527 -15.49 -33.14 -1.80
C LEU A 527 -14.19 -33.94 -1.77
N PHE A 528 -13.40 -33.77 -0.71
CA PHE A 528 -12.10 -34.44 -0.54
C PHE A 528 -12.22 -35.46 0.61
N LEU A 529 -12.12 -36.74 0.25
CA LEU A 529 -12.23 -37.91 1.18
C LEU A 529 -10.96 -38.76 1.13
N ARG A 530 -9.91 -38.33 0.43
CA ARG A 530 -8.67 -39.09 0.24
C ARG A 530 -8.07 -39.52 1.58
N THR A 531 -7.49 -40.72 1.59
CA THR A 531 -6.81 -41.30 2.77
C THR A 531 -7.74 -41.34 3.98
N ASN A 532 -8.70 -42.30 3.91
CA ASN A 532 -9.62 -42.67 4.95
C ASN A 532 -9.78 -44.21 4.91
N PHE A 533 -10.69 -44.78 5.70
CA PHE A 533 -11.01 -46.20 5.71
C PHE A 533 -12.40 -46.50 5.15
N ILE A 534 -12.91 -45.67 4.26
CA ILE A 534 -14.27 -45.74 3.72
C ILE A 534 -14.42 -47.04 2.92
N ILE A 535 -15.46 -47.84 3.28
CA ILE A 535 -15.75 -49.13 2.68
C ILE A 535 -16.78 -48.99 1.55
N ASN A 536 -17.73 -48.07 1.70
CA ASN A 536 -18.80 -47.83 0.73
C ASN A 536 -19.08 -46.33 0.60
N ILE A 537 -19.36 -45.86 -0.62
CA ILE A 537 -19.91 -44.54 -0.92
C ILE A 537 -21.43 -44.65 -1.01
N PRO A 538 -22.22 -43.80 -0.34
CA PRO A 538 -23.68 -43.85 -0.41
C PRO A 538 -24.20 -43.48 -1.82
N GLU A 539 -25.26 -44.15 -2.28
CA GLU A 539 -25.88 -43.84 -3.59
C GLU A 539 -26.39 -42.40 -3.66
N SER A 540 -26.74 -41.81 -2.51
CA SER A 540 -27.17 -40.40 -2.44
C SER A 540 -26.16 -39.39 -2.93
N ILE A 541 -24.89 -39.77 -3.14
CA ILE A 541 -23.85 -38.87 -3.69
C ILE A 541 -24.23 -38.38 -5.09
N GLU A 542 -25.04 -39.13 -5.85
CA GLU A 542 -25.54 -38.69 -7.16
C GLU A 542 -26.37 -37.42 -7.10
N TYR A 543 -26.98 -37.12 -5.94
CA TYR A 543 -27.81 -35.94 -5.76
C TYR A 543 -27.03 -34.64 -5.54
N LEU A 544 -25.70 -34.68 -5.48
CA LEU A 544 -24.83 -33.48 -5.41
C LEU A 544 -24.83 -32.75 -6.75
N SER A 545 -25.82 -31.89 -6.94
CA SER A 545 -26.09 -31.25 -8.25
C SER A 545 -24.97 -30.28 -8.74
N SER A 546 -24.24 -29.68 -7.82
CA SER A 546 -23.17 -28.71 -8.13
C SER A 546 -21.76 -29.34 -8.07
N LEU A 547 -21.63 -30.65 -7.82
CA LEU A 547 -20.33 -31.28 -7.63
C LEU A 547 -19.47 -31.19 -8.89
N GLN A 548 -18.23 -30.77 -8.74
CA GLN A 548 -17.23 -30.63 -9.79
C GLN A 548 -16.02 -31.55 -9.56
N TYR A 549 -15.72 -31.84 -8.29
CA TYR A 549 -14.52 -32.56 -7.91
C TYR A 549 -14.79 -33.50 -6.74
N LEU A 550 -14.45 -34.77 -6.90
CA LEU A 550 -14.53 -35.80 -5.86
C LEU A 550 -13.21 -36.56 -5.77
N ASN A 551 -12.57 -36.54 -4.61
CA ASN A 551 -11.38 -37.35 -4.37
C ASN A 551 -11.67 -38.41 -3.30
N ILE A 552 -11.63 -39.68 -3.69
CA ILE A 552 -11.84 -40.86 -2.85
C ILE A 552 -10.62 -41.80 -2.85
N GLU A 553 -9.49 -41.36 -3.38
CA GLU A 553 -8.25 -42.15 -3.39
C GLU A 553 -7.85 -42.62 -2.00
N ARG A 554 -7.13 -43.77 -1.95
CA ARG A 554 -6.59 -44.32 -0.71
C ARG A 554 -7.68 -44.56 0.35
N ASN A 555 -8.73 -45.24 -0.06
CA ASN A 555 -9.81 -45.76 0.79
C ASN A 555 -9.94 -47.28 0.66
N ASN A 556 -10.79 -47.89 1.46
CA ASN A 556 -11.01 -49.36 1.50
C ASN A 556 -12.27 -49.76 0.71
N LEU A 557 -12.56 -49.06 -0.40
CA LEU A 557 -13.79 -49.30 -1.16
C LEU A 557 -13.85 -50.71 -1.74
N LYS A 558 -14.88 -51.47 -1.37
CA LYS A 558 -15.12 -52.83 -1.89
C LYS A 558 -15.74 -52.81 -3.27
N LYS A 559 -16.59 -51.84 -3.56
CA LYS A 559 -17.27 -51.64 -4.85
C LYS A 559 -17.45 -50.15 -5.10
N PHE A 560 -17.41 -49.73 -6.37
CA PHE A 560 -17.84 -48.42 -6.76
C PHE A 560 -19.35 -48.44 -7.04
N PRO A 561 -20.17 -47.60 -6.38
CA PRO A 561 -21.60 -47.55 -6.60
C PRO A 561 -21.92 -46.97 -8.00
N ALA A 562 -23.09 -47.36 -8.56
CA ALA A 562 -23.55 -46.85 -9.86
C ALA A 562 -23.73 -45.31 -9.89
N SER A 563 -23.92 -44.70 -8.74
CA SER A 563 -23.97 -43.23 -8.58
C SER A 563 -22.69 -42.52 -9.02
N LEU A 564 -21.52 -43.16 -8.95
CA LEU A 564 -20.27 -42.56 -9.44
C LEU A 564 -20.24 -42.46 -10.97
N GLU A 565 -20.77 -43.47 -11.69
CA GLU A 565 -20.88 -43.43 -13.15
C GLU A 565 -21.80 -42.27 -13.61
N LYS A 566 -22.88 -42.02 -12.85
CA LYS A 566 -23.78 -40.89 -13.10
C LYS A 566 -23.10 -39.55 -12.86
N LEU A 567 -22.19 -39.42 -11.90
CA LEU A 567 -21.41 -38.22 -11.66
C LEU A 567 -20.38 -38.04 -12.77
N GLU A 568 -19.68 -39.09 -13.22
CA GLU A 568 -18.77 -39.04 -14.37
C GLU A 568 -19.48 -38.61 -15.66
N ALA A 569 -20.69 -39.09 -15.90
CA ALA A 569 -21.54 -38.68 -17.00
C ALA A 569 -21.93 -37.20 -16.95
N ARG A 570 -21.81 -36.57 -15.80
CA ARG A 570 -22.00 -35.13 -15.56
C ARG A 570 -20.66 -34.34 -15.53
N GLU A 571 -19.60 -34.95 -16.03
CA GLU A 571 -18.24 -34.36 -16.10
C GLU A 571 -17.62 -34.04 -14.75
N VAL A 572 -18.07 -34.67 -13.66
CA VAL A 572 -17.42 -34.55 -12.36
C VAL A 572 -16.05 -35.24 -12.40
N LYS A 573 -15.00 -34.52 -12.03
CA LYS A 573 -13.66 -35.10 -11.91
C LYS A 573 -13.58 -36.00 -10.67
N ILE A 574 -13.47 -37.34 -10.87
CA ILE A 574 -13.39 -38.31 -9.80
C ILE A 574 -11.98 -38.91 -9.77
N PHE A 575 -11.35 -38.84 -8.59
CA PHE A 575 -10.08 -39.51 -8.28
C PHE A 575 -10.39 -40.71 -7.38
N LYS A 576 -10.17 -41.93 -7.92
CA LYS A 576 -10.52 -43.24 -7.31
C LYS A 576 -9.31 -43.89 -6.70
#